data_d763ad426b098c69c1618d335a4ea368
#
_entry.id   d763ad426b098c69c1618d335a4ea368
#
_cell.length_a   1.000
_cell.length_b   1.000
_cell.length_c   1.000
_cell.angle_alpha   90.00
_cell.angle_beta   90.00
_cell.angle_gamma   90.00
#
_symmetry.space_group_name_H-M   'P 1'
#
loop_
_entity.id
_entity.type
_entity.pdbx_description
1 polymer ?
#
loop_
_entity_poly.entity_id
_entity_poly.type
_entity_poly.pdbx_seq_one_letter_code
_entity_poly.pdbx_strand_id
1 'polypeptide(L)'
;MTTLSNPYAAASGQQVETRASQQILAVVVVFAAVLFNLVLCFVNTTLFSIGVNVVIGVEMTLLGLALGLIWYRGYELYTIVLLGAAYFFIVMLARSEFDAKIVRDLLIPIVFFFVGSHLGSLRSADRLVTVLIIVALSGALFEWLALNTFLHYFDVIHYYQARGIGPTLGANEAAGLFIKSTDSTAGLFINGTRFEERGLLSFLGEHRASGIFLEPVSAGNFCVIAFAWVLLRDRSRIWTLVAKTAAIAIVLVLADARFGCYLSIFTLIIYLAAPHIRPTMLFLAPFLLLLALVAYAGANVNETWDNTIGGRLLLSGNDLLALDPLQVLGLRNSEIFASGYAGTDSGYGYVLVKLGLVGMVASWALFVYSPVLNENGWRFTTFIAFYIVFLLTISASLFSIKTAALLWFLHGTLNAAQPVIRTSSLLDVEESAEDAY
;
A
#
# COMPACT_ATOMS: atom_id res chain seq x y z
N MET A 1 45.95 -30.64 -27.85
CA MET A 1 45.40 -29.28 -27.70
C MET A 1 44.38 -29.31 -26.58
N THR A 2 44.83 -28.99 -25.36
CA THR A 2 43.95 -28.84 -24.19
C THR A 2 43.35 -27.47 -24.23
N THR A 3 42.04 -27.39 -24.46
CA THR A 3 41.27 -26.16 -24.37
C THR A 3 41.27 -25.65 -22.93
N LEU A 4 42.04 -24.62 -22.62
CA LEU A 4 41.99 -23.91 -21.38
C LEU A 4 40.61 -23.27 -21.25
N SER A 5 39.77 -23.89 -20.41
CA SER A 5 38.45 -23.30 -20.05
C SER A 5 38.72 -21.99 -19.30
N ASN A 6 38.19 -20.89 -19.83
CA ASN A 6 38.35 -19.57 -19.26
C ASN A 6 37.59 -19.49 -17.91
N PRO A 7 38.29 -19.42 -16.73
CA PRO A 7 37.64 -19.43 -15.43
C PRO A 7 36.74 -18.21 -15.18
N TYR A 8 36.94 -17.11 -15.93
CA TYR A 8 36.11 -15.90 -15.85
C TYR A 8 34.73 -16.10 -16.49
N ALA A 9 34.58 -16.98 -17.48
CA ALA A 9 33.29 -17.29 -18.10
C ALA A 9 32.38 -18.09 -17.15
N ALA A 10 32.96 -19.01 -16.35
CA ALA A 10 32.20 -19.77 -15.36
C ALA A 10 31.73 -18.89 -14.18
N ALA A 11 32.57 -17.95 -13.73
CA ALA A 11 32.23 -17.02 -12.65
C ALA A 11 31.14 -16.02 -13.07
N SER A 12 31.14 -15.56 -14.34
CA SER A 12 30.10 -14.65 -14.85
C SER A 12 28.73 -15.35 -14.99
N GLY A 13 28.71 -16.62 -15.41
CA GLY A 13 27.50 -17.43 -15.50
C GLY A 13 26.84 -17.65 -14.13
N GLN A 14 27.62 -18.00 -13.10
CA GLN A 14 27.12 -18.19 -11.76
C GLN A 14 26.53 -16.90 -11.14
N GLN A 15 27.13 -15.73 -11.38
CA GLN A 15 26.60 -14.45 -10.91
C GLN A 15 25.27 -14.09 -11.57
N VAL A 16 25.09 -14.37 -12.84
CA VAL A 16 23.85 -14.12 -13.59
C VAL A 16 22.70 -15.01 -13.09
N GLU A 17 22.98 -16.31 -12.88
CA GLU A 17 21.97 -17.25 -12.36
C GLU A 17 21.53 -16.90 -10.93
N THR A 18 22.48 -16.54 -10.06
CA THR A 18 22.19 -16.14 -8.68
C THR A 18 21.31 -14.88 -8.63
N ARG A 19 21.57 -13.92 -9.52
CA ARG A 19 20.76 -12.69 -9.60
C ARG A 19 19.33 -12.96 -10.12
N ALA A 20 19.17 -13.83 -11.10
CA ALA A 20 17.86 -14.23 -11.62
C ALA A 20 17.02 -14.94 -10.54
N SER A 21 17.60 -15.86 -9.77
CA SER A 21 16.93 -16.56 -8.67
C SER A 21 16.47 -15.59 -7.58
N GLN A 22 17.29 -14.61 -7.22
CA GLN A 22 16.94 -13.60 -6.22
C GLN A 22 15.81 -12.66 -6.72
N GLN A 23 15.78 -12.32 -8.00
CA GLN A 23 14.67 -11.56 -8.59
C GLN A 23 13.35 -12.32 -8.51
N ILE A 24 13.36 -13.61 -8.82
CA ILE A 24 12.17 -14.47 -8.70
C ILE A 24 11.72 -14.52 -7.24
N LEU A 25 12.63 -14.74 -6.31
CA LEU A 25 12.31 -14.83 -4.89
C LEU A 25 11.75 -13.50 -4.36
N ALA A 26 12.28 -12.36 -4.78
CA ALA A 26 11.74 -11.04 -4.45
C ALA A 26 10.27 -10.88 -4.91
N VAL A 27 9.98 -11.29 -6.15
CA VAL A 27 8.60 -11.28 -6.69
C VAL A 27 7.69 -12.20 -5.90
N VAL A 28 8.17 -13.41 -5.53
CA VAL A 28 7.40 -14.37 -4.73
C VAL A 28 7.11 -13.82 -3.33
N VAL A 29 8.08 -13.16 -2.68
CA VAL A 29 7.86 -12.54 -1.36
C VAL A 29 6.83 -11.42 -1.43
N VAL A 30 6.88 -10.56 -2.46
CA VAL A 30 5.87 -9.50 -2.65
C VAL A 30 4.49 -10.10 -2.95
N PHE A 31 4.42 -11.11 -3.80
CA PHE A 31 3.19 -11.83 -4.10
C PHE A 31 2.58 -12.48 -2.84
N ALA A 32 3.42 -13.14 -2.04
CA ALA A 32 3.01 -13.72 -0.76
C ALA A 32 2.54 -12.63 0.22
N ALA A 33 3.20 -11.47 0.27
CA ALA A 33 2.79 -10.35 1.11
C ALA A 33 1.41 -9.78 0.73
N VAL A 34 1.02 -9.86 -0.54
CA VAL A 34 -0.34 -9.47 -0.98
C VAL A 34 -1.38 -10.51 -0.57
N LEU A 35 -1.06 -11.80 -0.66
CA LEU A 35 -2.03 -12.91 -0.50
C LEU A 35 -2.08 -13.53 0.90
N PHE A 36 -1.15 -13.21 1.80
CA PHE A 36 -1.02 -13.93 3.08
C PHE A 36 -2.31 -13.93 3.92
N ASN A 37 -3.08 -12.84 3.89
CA ASN A 37 -4.36 -12.79 4.62
C ASN A 37 -5.38 -13.78 4.06
N LEU A 38 -5.45 -13.95 2.74
CA LEU A 38 -6.32 -14.95 2.12
C LEU A 38 -5.92 -16.36 2.54
N VAL A 39 -4.62 -16.65 2.49
CA VAL A 39 -4.06 -17.96 2.90
C VAL A 39 -4.34 -18.22 4.37
N LEU A 40 -4.10 -17.24 5.24
CA LEU A 40 -4.38 -17.38 6.67
C LEU A 40 -5.88 -17.51 6.95
N CYS A 41 -6.74 -16.79 6.24
CA CYS A 41 -8.18 -16.95 6.34
C CYS A 41 -8.61 -18.37 5.96
N PHE A 42 -8.10 -18.91 4.86
CA PHE A 42 -8.33 -20.29 4.46
C PHE A 42 -7.89 -21.30 5.54
N VAL A 43 -6.68 -21.15 6.06
CA VAL A 43 -6.15 -22.01 7.13
C VAL A 43 -7.02 -21.93 8.38
N ASN A 44 -7.41 -20.71 8.78
CA ASN A 44 -8.28 -20.49 9.95
C ASN A 44 -9.66 -21.14 9.81
N THR A 45 -10.21 -21.14 8.59
CA THR A 45 -11.55 -21.65 8.31
C THR A 45 -11.55 -23.17 8.16
N THR A 46 -10.53 -23.74 7.50
CA THR A 46 -10.57 -25.14 7.05
C THR A 46 -9.67 -26.09 7.83
N LEU A 47 -8.57 -25.61 8.42
CA LEU A 47 -7.56 -26.48 9.04
C LEU A 47 -7.53 -26.34 10.57
N PHE A 48 -7.23 -25.16 11.06
CA PHE A 48 -7.18 -24.90 12.51
C PHE A 48 -7.29 -23.40 12.81
N SER A 49 -7.85 -23.06 13.96
CA SER A 49 -7.97 -21.68 14.42
C SER A 49 -6.60 -21.06 14.66
N ILE A 50 -6.38 -19.87 14.09
CA ILE A 50 -5.16 -19.08 14.23
C ILE A 50 -5.40 -17.90 15.16
N GLY A 51 -4.39 -17.59 15.99
CA GLY A 51 -4.44 -16.39 16.85
C GLY A 51 -3.67 -15.21 16.25
N VAL A 52 -3.81 -14.05 16.90
CA VAL A 52 -3.11 -12.78 16.53
C VAL A 52 -1.61 -12.99 16.34
N ASN A 53 -0.99 -13.78 17.24
CA ASN A 53 0.46 -14.00 17.21
C ASN A 53 0.93 -14.73 15.94
N VAL A 54 0.10 -15.62 15.39
CA VAL A 54 0.42 -16.30 14.11
C VAL A 54 0.42 -15.30 12.97
N VAL A 55 -0.58 -14.41 12.92
CA VAL A 55 -0.67 -13.37 11.88
C VAL A 55 0.56 -12.44 11.94
N ILE A 56 0.88 -11.95 13.13
CA ILE A 56 2.07 -11.11 13.35
C ILE A 56 3.35 -11.89 12.96
N GLY A 57 3.45 -13.17 13.34
CA GLY A 57 4.59 -14.02 13.01
C GLY A 57 4.78 -14.17 11.49
N VAL A 58 3.70 -14.34 10.73
CA VAL A 58 3.75 -14.42 9.26
C VAL A 58 4.15 -13.08 8.65
N GLU A 59 3.58 -11.95 9.11
CA GLU A 59 3.98 -10.61 8.65
C GLU A 59 5.47 -10.35 8.90
N MET A 60 5.96 -10.68 10.10
CA MET A 60 7.39 -10.52 10.46
C MET A 60 8.30 -11.47 9.66
N THR A 61 7.83 -12.67 9.35
CA THR A 61 8.57 -13.62 8.50
C THR A 61 8.70 -13.09 7.07
N LEU A 62 7.61 -12.58 6.48
CA LEU A 62 7.66 -11.98 5.15
C LEU A 62 8.59 -10.76 5.10
N LEU A 63 8.54 -9.91 6.11
CA LEU A 63 9.43 -8.76 6.24
C LEU A 63 10.89 -9.20 6.44
N GLY A 64 11.15 -10.20 7.26
CA GLY A 64 12.47 -10.79 7.48
C GLY A 64 13.06 -11.44 6.23
N LEU A 65 12.23 -12.16 5.45
CA LEU A 65 12.65 -12.71 4.16
C LEU A 65 12.99 -11.60 3.16
N ALA A 66 12.16 -10.56 3.08
CA ALA A 66 12.43 -9.40 2.23
C ALA A 66 13.74 -8.70 2.62
N LEU A 67 13.97 -8.48 3.92
CA LEU A 67 15.21 -7.91 4.45
C LEU A 67 16.41 -8.81 4.15
N GLY A 68 16.29 -10.13 4.35
CA GLY A 68 17.33 -11.11 4.06
C GLY A 68 17.81 -11.09 2.61
N LEU A 69 16.90 -10.83 1.65
CA LEU A 69 17.23 -10.72 0.23
C LEU A 69 18.16 -9.54 -0.10
N ILE A 70 18.10 -8.47 0.67
CA ILE A 70 18.85 -7.22 0.43
C ILE A 70 19.97 -6.99 1.46
N TRP A 71 20.13 -7.91 2.41
CA TRP A 71 21.05 -7.77 3.55
C TRP A 71 22.47 -7.34 3.15
N TYR A 72 23.01 -7.81 2.05
CA TYR A 72 24.37 -7.49 1.60
C TYR A 72 24.44 -6.38 0.55
N ARG A 73 23.32 -5.66 0.25
CA ARG A 73 23.25 -4.84 -0.96
C ARG A 73 23.21 -3.32 -0.76
N GLY A 74 23.20 -2.82 0.47
CA GLY A 74 23.13 -1.36 0.61
C GLY A 74 23.45 -0.85 2.00
N TYR A 75 24.54 -0.12 2.14
CA TYR A 75 24.83 0.66 3.34
C TYR A 75 23.76 1.73 3.59
N GLU A 76 23.14 2.25 2.54
CA GLU A 76 22.04 3.23 2.62
C GLU A 76 20.85 2.72 3.40
N LEU A 77 20.45 1.45 3.17
CA LEU A 77 19.40 0.80 3.94
C LEU A 77 19.72 0.82 5.44
N TYR A 78 20.95 0.40 5.81
CA TYR A 78 21.34 0.35 7.23
C TYR A 78 21.37 1.74 7.85
N THR A 79 21.84 2.74 7.11
CA THR A 79 21.85 4.14 7.59
C THR A 79 20.44 4.62 7.89
N ILE A 80 19.51 4.41 6.98
CA ILE A 80 18.10 4.83 7.17
C ILE A 80 17.45 4.04 8.32
N VAL A 81 17.66 2.72 8.37
CA VAL A 81 17.11 1.87 9.43
C VAL A 81 17.70 2.24 10.79
N LEU A 82 19.02 2.49 10.86
CA LEU A 82 19.69 2.87 12.10
C LEU A 82 19.21 4.25 12.62
N LEU A 83 19.12 5.25 11.74
CA LEU A 83 18.60 6.57 12.09
C LEU A 83 17.13 6.50 12.53
N GLY A 84 16.31 5.73 11.81
CA GLY A 84 14.93 5.48 12.19
C GLY A 84 14.83 4.78 13.54
N ALA A 85 15.61 3.73 13.78
CA ALA A 85 15.65 3.01 15.04
C ALA A 85 16.11 3.91 16.21
N ALA A 86 17.14 4.74 16.01
CA ALA A 86 17.60 5.70 17.01
C ALA A 86 16.51 6.73 17.36
N TYR A 87 15.83 7.28 16.36
CA TYR A 87 14.69 8.18 16.56
C TYR A 87 13.57 7.49 17.35
N PHE A 88 13.18 6.28 16.97
CA PHE A 88 12.15 5.54 17.69
C PHE A 88 12.53 5.17 19.09
N PHE A 89 13.76 4.80 19.33
CA PHE A 89 14.27 4.54 20.66
C PHE A 89 14.08 5.75 21.57
N ILE A 90 14.40 6.95 21.09
CA ILE A 90 14.19 8.20 21.83
C ILE A 90 12.70 8.43 22.11
N VAL A 91 11.84 8.26 21.10
CA VAL A 91 10.38 8.43 21.24
C VAL A 91 9.80 7.40 22.21
N MET A 92 10.22 6.14 22.15
CA MET A 92 9.78 5.08 23.07
C MET A 92 10.23 5.32 24.52
N LEU A 93 11.46 5.81 24.72
CA LEU A 93 11.94 6.22 26.04
C LEU A 93 11.07 7.34 26.62
N ALA A 94 10.73 8.35 25.82
CA ALA A 94 9.90 9.47 26.26
C ALA A 94 8.47 9.01 26.64
N ARG A 95 7.93 7.99 25.96
CA ARG A 95 6.60 7.42 26.23
C ARG A 95 6.58 6.41 27.37
N SER A 96 7.73 5.85 27.71
CA SER A 96 7.84 4.68 28.60
C SER A 96 7.06 3.45 28.10
N GLU A 97 6.79 3.36 26.80
CA GLU A 97 6.05 2.27 26.14
C GLU A 97 6.78 1.78 24.90
N PHE A 98 6.83 0.45 24.72
CA PHE A 98 7.36 -0.19 23.54
C PHE A 98 6.22 -0.61 22.61
N ASP A 99 6.16 -0.02 21.41
CA ASP A 99 5.19 -0.38 20.39
C ASP A 99 5.89 -1.01 19.16
N ALA A 100 5.97 -2.34 19.14
CA ALA A 100 6.57 -3.10 18.05
C ALA A 100 5.86 -2.89 16.70
N LYS A 101 4.55 -2.54 16.72
CA LYS A 101 3.78 -2.30 15.51
C LYS A 101 4.30 -1.11 14.72
N ILE A 102 4.72 -0.04 15.38
CA ILE A 102 5.27 1.15 14.73
C ILE A 102 6.56 0.81 13.98
N VAL A 103 7.45 0.04 14.61
CA VAL A 103 8.72 -0.39 14.00
C VAL A 103 8.44 -1.18 12.73
N ARG A 104 7.52 -2.15 12.78
CA ARG A 104 7.08 -2.90 11.63
C ARG A 104 6.52 -2.01 10.53
N ASP A 105 5.61 -1.11 10.87
CA ASP A 105 4.90 -0.25 9.93
C ASP A 105 5.85 0.68 9.17
N LEU A 106 6.95 1.09 9.78
CA LEU A 106 8.01 1.85 9.11
C LEU A 106 8.97 1.00 8.29
N LEU A 107 9.28 -0.19 8.75
CA LEU A 107 10.19 -1.07 8.02
C LEU A 107 9.58 -1.53 6.70
N ILE A 108 8.26 -1.71 6.63
CA ILE A 108 7.57 -2.16 5.41
C ILE A 108 7.92 -1.27 4.20
N PRO A 109 7.67 0.06 4.20
CA PRO A 109 8.01 0.90 3.06
C PRO A 109 9.50 0.88 2.70
N ILE A 110 10.37 0.95 3.70
CA ILE A 110 11.83 0.99 3.51
C ILE A 110 12.31 -0.32 2.87
N VAL A 111 11.98 -1.46 3.48
CA VAL A 111 12.46 -2.77 3.03
C VAL A 111 11.97 -3.08 1.62
N PHE A 112 10.67 -2.92 1.34
CA PHE A 112 10.12 -3.23 0.02
C PHE A 112 10.57 -2.24 -1.06
N PHE A 113 10.85 -0.98 -0.72
CA PHE A 113 11.50 -0.04 -1.63
C PHE A 113 12.89 -0.54 -2.03
N PHE A 114 13.72 -0.94 -1.07
CA PHE A 114 15.07 -1.45 -1.37
C PHE A 114 15.04 -2.81 -2.07
N VAL A 115 14.09 -3.69 -1.77
CA VAL A 115 13.88 -4.93 -2.56
C VAL A 115 13.57 -4.58 -4.01
N GLY A 116 12.70 -3.61 -4.25
CA GLY A 116 12.38 -3.13 -5.60
C GLY A 116 13.59 -2.52 -6.30
N SER A 117 14.36 -1.67 -5.62
CA SER A 117 15.50 -0.97 -6.20
C SER A 117 16.69 -1.88 -6.52
N HIS A 118 16.96 -2.89 -5.71
CA HIS A 118 18.10 -3.79 -5.92
C HIS A 118 17.78 -5.06 -6.72
N LEU A 119 16.57 -5.57 -6.61
CA LEU A 119 16.15 -6.85 -7.19
C LEU A 119 15.02 -6.70 -8.22
N GLY A 120 14.31 -5.58 -8.22
CA GLY A 120 13.23 -5.35 -9.16
C GLY A 120 13.71 -5.23 -10.61
N SER A 121 12.90 -5.72 -11.54
CA SER A 121 13.03 -5.40 -12.96
C SER A 121 11.67 -5.00 -13.50
N LEU A 122 11.63 -4.07 -14.46
CA LEU A 122 10.38 -3.60 -15.05
C LEU A 122 9.54 -4.75 -15.60
N ARG A 123 10.20 -5.75 -16.21
CA ARG A 123 9.51 -6.94 -16.75
C ARG A 123 8.90 -7.83 -15.67
N SER A 124 9.63 -8.05 -14.57
CA SER A 124 9.12 -8.85 -13.44
C SER A 124 7.97 -8.13 -12.72
N ALA A 125 8.07 -6.82 -12.54
CA ALA A 125 7.02 -5.99 -11.95
C ALA A 125 5.75 -5.97 -12.84
N ASP A 126 5.90 -5.83 -14.17
CA ASP A 126 4.77 -5.90 -15.13
C ASP A 126 4.05 -7.26 -15.05
N ARG A 127 4.80 -8.36 -14.93
CA ARG A 127 4.23 -9.70 -14.75
C ARG A 127 3.54 -9.84 -13.40
N LEU A 128 4.18 -9.41 -12.32
CA LEU A 128 3.62 -9.46 -10.97
C LEU A 128 2.28 -8.72 -10.92
N VAL A 129 2.23 -7.46 -11.37
CA VAL A 129 0.99 -6.68 -11.39
C VAL A 129 -0.08 -7.34 -12.26
N THR A 130 0.30 -7.88 -13.41
CA THR A 130 -0.66 -8.58 -14.31
C THR A 130 -1.24 -9.81 -13.62
N VAL A 131 -0.42 -10.64 -12.99
CA VAL A 131 -0.87 -11.83 -12.24
C VAL A 131 -1.77 -11.42 -11.08
N LEU A 132 -1.39 -10.40 -10.32
CA LEU A 132 -2.20 -9.91 -9.20
C LEU A 132 -3.56 -9.35 -9.66
N ILE A 133 -3.63 -8.65 -10.80
CA ILE A 133 -4.91 -8.19 -11.38
C ILE A 133 -5.80 -9.40 -11.72
N ILE A 134 -5.25 -10.44 -12.35
CA ILE A 134 -6.00 -11.65 -12.71
C ILE A 134 -6.49 -12.35 -11.44
N VAL A 135 -5.63 -12.54 -10.44
CA VAL A 135 -5.99 -13.21 -9.19
C VAL A 135 -7.02 -12.38 -8.41
N ALA A 136 -6.89 -11.05 -8.36
CA ALA A 136 -7.85 -10.17 -7.72
C ALA A 136 -9.21 -10.21 -8.40
N LEU A 137 -9.25 -10.15 -9.74
CA LEU A 137 -10.48 -10.27 -10.52
C LEU A 137 -11.15 -11.63 -10.30
N SER A 138 -10.36 -12.72 -10.39
CA SER A 138 -10.87 -14.08 -10.20
C SER A 138 -11.44 -14.27 -8.78
N GLY A 139 -10.74 -13.76 -7.75
CA GLY A 139 -11.20 -13.80 -6.37
C GLY A 139 -12.48 -12.99 -6.14
N ALA A 140 -12.57 -11.79 -6.70
CA ALA A 140 -13.76 -10.93 -6.58
C ALA A 140 -14.97 -11.55 -7.32
N LEU A 141 -14.76 -12.11 -8.51
CA LEU A 141 -15.81 -12.82 -9.26
C LEU A 141 -16.24 -14.09 -8.52
N PHE A 142 -15.32 -14.86 -7.95
CA PHE A 142 -15.65 -16.06 -7.20
C PHE A 142 -16.49 -15.72 -5.97
N GLU A 143 -16.11 -14.70 -5.20
CA GLU A 143 -16.89 -14.21 -4.06
C GLU A 143 -18.28 -13.73 -4.50
N TRP A 144 -18.35 -12.96 -5.59
CA TRP A 144 -19.62 -12.39 -6.07
C TRP A 144 -20.59 -13.43 -6.64
N LEU A 145 -20.08 -14.38 -7.44
CA LEU A 145 -20.91 -15.39 -8.13
C LEU A 145 -21.26 -16.58 -7.23
N ALA A 146 -20.42 -16.92 -6.27
CA ALA A 146 -20.54 -18.14 -5.46
C ALA A 146 -20.29 -17.84 -3.97
N LEU A 147 -20.98 -16.84 -3.40
CA LEU A 147 -20.77 -16.34 -2.04
C LEU A 147 -20.78 -17.46 -0.99
N ASN A 148 -21.76 -18.35 -1.01
CA ASN A 148 -21.87 -19.45 -0.05
C ASN A 148 -20.66 -20.39 -0.11
N THR A 149 -20.18 -20.68 -1.33
CA THR A 149 -18.98 -21.50 -1.53
C THR A 149 -17.74 -20.76 -1.06
N PHE A 150 -17.64 -19.47 -1.34
CA PHE A 150 -16.55 -18.62 -0.86
C PHE A 150 -16.51 -18.62 0.68
N LEU A 151 -17.62 -18.35 1.35
CA LEU A 151 -17.70 -18.33 2.82
C LEU A 151 -17.43 -19.69 3.48
N HIS A 152 -17.72 -20.79 2.78
CA HIS A 152 -17.37 -22.12 3.25
C HIS A 152 -15.85 -22.33 3.42
N TYR A 153 -15.05 -21.69 2.56
CA TYR A 153 -13.59 -21.78 2.60
C TYR A 153 -12.93 -20.55 3.28
N PHE A 154 -13.61 -19.42 3.32
CA PHE A 154 -13.08 -18.13 3.79
C PHE A 154 -14.09 -17.45 4.72
N ASP A 155 -14.20 -17.91 5.98
CA ASP A 155 -14.98 -17.20 6.99
C ASP A 155 -14.22 -15.95 7.45
N VAL A 156 -14.53 -14.84 6.77
CA VAL A 156 -13.81 -13.58 6.93
C VAL A 156 -14.04 -12.98 8.32
N ILE A 157 -15.25 -13.05 8.86
CA ILE A 157 -15.55 -12.53 10.20
C ILE A 157 -14.77 -13.31 11.26
N HIS A 158 -14.81 -14.64 11.22
CA HIS A 158 -14.11 -15.49 12.18
C HIS A 158 -12.59 -15.25 12.13
N TYR A 159 -12.03 -15.06 10.93
CA TYR A 159 -10.63 -14.70 10.75
C TYR A 159 -10.27 -13.35 11.38
N TYR A 160 -11.10 -12.32 11.20
CA TYR A 160 -10.84 -11.02 11.80
C TYR A 160 -11.07 -11.02 13.32
N GLN A 161 -12.01 -11.80 13.83
CA GLN A 161 -12.15 -12.03 15.28
C GLN A 161 -10.91 -12.69 15.87
N ALA A 162 -10.36 -13.71 15.19
CA ALA A 162 -9.12 -14.36 15.59
C ALA A 162 -7.90 -13.39 15.57
N ARG A 163 -7.95 -12.34 14.74
CA ARG A 163 -6.96 -11.23 14.74
C ARG A 163 -7.15 -10.22 15.88
N GLY A 164 -8.08 -10.42 16.79
CA GLY A 164 -8.32 -9.57 17.94
C GLY A 164 -9.24 -8.38 17.68
N ILE A 165 -9.97 -8.34 16.55
CA ILE A 165 -10.95 -7.29 16.25
C ILE A 165 -12.32 -7.59 16.92
N GLY A 166 -12.48 -8.79 17.52
CA GLY A 166 -13.73 -9.24 18.13
C GLY A 166 -14.33 -8.35 19.22
N PRO A 167 -13.56 -7.84 20.20
CA PRO A 167 -14.10 -6.96 21.24
C PRO A 167 -14.64 -5.63 20.73
N THR A 168 -14.01 -5.10 19.68
CA THR A 168 -14.45 -3.86 19.02
C THR A 168 -15.70 -4.06 18.15
N LEU A 169 -15.95 -5.27 17.67
CA LEU A 169 -17.14 -5.60 16.90
C LEU A 169 -18.41 -5.44 17.73
N GLY A 170 -18.49 -6.05 18.91
CA GLY A 170 -19.67 -5.97 19.79
C GLY A 170 -19.94 -4.56 20.33
N ALA A 171 -18.87 -3.80 20.66
CA ALA A 171 -19.00 -2.42 21.10
C ALA A 171 -19.53 -1.50 19.97
N ASN A 172 -19.12 -1.75 18.74
CA ASN A 172 -19.51 -0.97 17.59
C ASN A 172 -20.91 -1.32 17.08
N GLU A 173 -21.35 -2.59 17.21
CA GLU A 173 -22.75 -2.99 17.02
C GLU A 173 -23.67 -2.29 18.02
N ALA A 174 -23.28 -2.25 19.30
CA ALA A 174 -24.04 -1.55 20.35
C ALA A 174 -24.09 -0.02 20.12
N ALA A 175 -23.07 0.56 19.50
CA ALA A 175 -23.02 1.98 19.14
C ALA A 175 -23.77 2.31 17.83
N GLY A 176 -24.34 1.32 17.12
CA GLY A 176 -25.00 1.52 15.82
C GLY A 176 -24.06 1.86 14.68
N LEU A 177 -22.75 1.73 14.89
CA LEU A 177 -21.71 2.04 13.91
C LEU A 177 -21.56 0.92 12.86
N PHE A 178 -22.00 -0.28 13.19
CA PHE A 178 -22.03 -1.44 12.30
C PHE A 178 -23.46 -1.94 12.13
N ILE A 179 -23.80 -2.22 10.90
CA ILE A 179 -25.11 -2.77 10.59
C ILE A 179 -24.99 -4.29 10.68
N LYS A 180 -25.97 -4.91 11.36
CA LYS A 180 -26.12 -6.35 11.39
C LYS A 180 -25.96 -6.91 9.98
N SER A 181 -25.06 -7.88 9.81
CA SER A 181 -25.06 -8.70 8.62
C SER A 181 -26.45 -9.33 8.47
N THR A 182 -27.07 -9.20 7.30
CA THR A 182 -28.22 -10.03 6.96
C THR A 182 -27.79 -11.49 6.95
N ASP A 183 -28.72 -12.43 7.08
CA ASP A 183 -28.39 -13.87 7.03
C ASP A 183 -27.60 -14.24 5.76
N SER A 184 -27.81 -13.50 4.65
CA SER A 184 -27.10 -13.69 3.39
C SER A 184 -25.66 -13.18 3.38
N THR A 185 -25.27 -12.31 4.33
CA THR A 185 -23.93 -11.74 4.45
C THR A 185 -23.19 -12.19 5.72
N ALA A 186 -23.77 -13.13 6.47
CA ALA A 186 -23.14 -13.75 7.63
C ALA A 186 -21.78 -14.37 7.23
N GLY A 187 -20.71 -14.02 7.94
CA GLY A 187 -19.35 -14.47 7.63
C GLY A 187 -18.53 -13.47 6.83
N LEU A 188 -19.13 -12.39 6.27
CA LEU A 188 -18.39 -11.31 5.65
C LEU A 188 -17.88 -10.31 6.68
N PHE A 189 -16.76 -9.64 6.34
CA PHE A 189 -16.29 -8.50 7.11
C PHE A 189 -17.37 -7.42 7.19
N ILE A 190 -17.45 -6.68 8.29
CA ILE A 190 -18.50 -5.71 8.61
C ILE A 190 -18.78 -4.71 7.49
N ASN A 191 -17.75 -4.28 6.77
CA ASN A 191 -17.86 -3.42 5.61
C ASN A 191 -18.21 -4.16 4.31
N GLY A 192 -18.48 -5.46 4.38
CA GLY A 192 -18.86 -6.30 3.24
C GLY A 192 -20.32 -6.15 2.79
N THR A 193 -21.17 -5.43 3.56
CA THR A 193 -22.56 -5.20 3.19
C THR A 193 -22.70 -3.89 2.40
N ARG A 194 -23.48 -3.95 1.31
CA ARG A 194 -23.84 -2.77 0.49
C ARG A 194 -25.20 -2.26 0.98
N PHE A 195 -25.25 -0.97 1.31
CA PHE A 195 -26.51 -0.34 1.74
C PHE A 195 -27.22 0.26 0.52
N GLU A 196 -28.53 0.04 0.43
CA GLU A 196 -29.37 0.58 -0.66
C GLU A 196 -29.21 2.09 -0.84
N GLU A 197 -29.12 2.82 0.28
CA GLU A 197 -28.99 4.28 0.27
C GLU A 197 -27.57 4.79 -0.04
N ARG A 198 -26.54 3.93 0.00
CA ARG A 198 -25.11 4.33 -0.04
C ARG A 198 -24.29 3.62 -1.11
N GLY A 199 -24.84 2.61 -1.76
CA GLY A 199 -24.15 1.88 -2.83
C GLY A 199 -24.14 2.69 -4.12
N LEU A 200 -22.96 2.80 -4.78
CA LEU A 200 -22.90 3.34 -6.14
C LEU A 200 -23.71 2.48 -7.12
N LEU A 201 -23.85 1.19 -6.84
CA LEU A 201 -24.40 0.19 -7.74
C LEU A 201 -25.24 -0.84 -6.97
N SER A 202 -26.37 -0.43 -6.41
CA SER A 202 -27.26 -1.29 -5.60
C SER A 202 -27.77 -2.51 -6.37
N PHE A 203 -27.82 -2.47 -7.69
CA PHE A 203 -28.25 -3.58 -8.56
C PHE A 203 -27.32 -4.80 -8.54
N LEU A 204 -26.08 -4.67 -8.01
CA LEU A 204 -25.10 -5.78 -7.92
C LEU A 204 -25.29 -6.68 -6.69
N GLY A 205 -26.36 -6.47 -5.92
CA GLY A 205 -26.66 -7.26 -4.74
C GLY A 205 -26.20 -6.62 -3.42
N GLU A 206 -26.50 -7.28 -2.31
CA GLU A 206 -26.32 -6.73 -0.97
C GLU A 206 -24.89 -6.79 -0.45
N HIS A 207 -24.01 -7.58 -1.06
CA HIS A 207 -22.62 -7.70 -0.61
C HIS A 207 -21.62 -6.99 -1.51
N ARG A 208 -20.50 -6.59 -0.92
CA ARG A 208 -19.34 -5.97 -1.55
C ARG A 208 -18.23 -7.00 -1.66
N ALA A 209 -17.92 -7.44 -2.89
CA ALA A 209 -16.89 -8.45 -3.09
C ALA A 209 -15.49 -7.84 -2.93
N SER A 210 -14.72 -8.32 -1.97
CA SER A 210 -13.34 -7.92 -1.71
C SER A 210 -12.31 -8.93 -2.19
N GLY A 211 -12.76 -10.11 -2.58
CA GLY A 211 -11.94 -11.19 -3.13
C GLY A 211 -10.77 -11.54 -2.23
N ILE A 212 -9.59 -11.55 -2.82
CA ILE A 212 -8.34 -11.94 -2.14
C ILE A 212 -7.93 -11.00 -0.99
N PHE A 213 -8.49 -9.79 -0.92
CA PHE A 213 -8.11 -8.79 0.10
C PHE A 213 -8.93 -8.92 1.38
N LEU A 214 -10.04 -9.65 1.36
CA LEU A 214 -10.98 -9.90 2.47
C LEU A 214 -11.65 -8.63 3.02
N GLU A 215 -11.33 -7.45 2.47
CA GLU A 215 -11.96 -6.18 2.82
C GLU A 215 -11.99 -5.23 1.61
N PRO A 216 -13.09 -4.51 1.38
CA PRO A 216 -13.26 -3.65 0.20
C PRO A 216 -12.27 -2.50 0.11
N VAL A 217 -11.84 -1.94 1.25
CA VAL A 217 -10.86 -0.82 1.30
C VAL A 217 -9.52 -1.26 0.74
N SER A 218 -9.02 -2.44 1.13
CA SER A 218 -7.75 -2.96 0.61
C SER A 218 -7.84 -3.33 -0.87
N ALA A 219 -8.99 -3.87 -1.33
CA ALA A 219 -9.22 -4.10 -2.75
C ALA A 219 -9.16 -2.79 -3.55
N GLY A 220 -9.80 -1.72 -3.04
CA GLY A 220 -9.74 -0.38 -3.62
C GLY A 220 -8.31 0.16 -3.69
N ASN A 221 -7.55 0.06 -2.62
CA ASN A 221 -6.15 0.50 -2.56
C ASN A 221 -5.26 -0.23 -3.57
N PHE A 222 -5.40 -1.57 -3.65
CA PHE A 222 -4.70 -2.35 -4.66
C PHE A 222 -5.05 -1.89 -6.08
N CYS A 223 -6.32 -1.70 -6.37
CA CYS A 223 -6.79 -1.27 -7.68
C CYS A 223 -6.18 0.07 -8.10
N VAL A 224 -6.10 1.04 -7.19
CA VAL A 224 -5.47 2.36 -7.45
C VAL A 224 -3.98 2.20 -7.77
N ILE A 225 -3.25 1.40 -6.99
CA ILE A 225 -1.82 1.12 -7.20
C ILE A 225 -1.60 0.41 -8.54
N ALA A 226 -2.40 -0.61 -8.82
CA ALA A 226 -2.32 -1.37 -10.06
C ALA A 226 -2.66 -0.49 -11.28
N PHE A 227 -3.68 0.38 -11.18
CA PHE A 227 -4.05 1.31 -12.23
C PHE A 227 -2.95 2.32 -12.54
N ALA A 228 -2.34 2.91 -11.50
CA ALA A 228 -1.21 3.83 -11.68
C ALA A 228 -0.03 3.15 -12.39
N TRP A 229 0.29 1.90 -12.05
CA TRP A 229 1.33 1.13 -12.72
C TRP A 229 0.98 0.85 -14.19
N VAL A 230 -0.24 0.37 -14.45
CA VAL A 230 -0.72 0.06 -15.81
C VAL A 230 -0.70 1.30 -16.70
N LEU A 231 -1.13 2.45 -16.18
CA LEU A 231 -1.13 3.73 -16.90
C LEU A 231 0.30 4.16 -17.31
N LEU A 232 1.28 3.91 -16.44
CA LEU A 232 2.68 4.24 -16.72
C LEU A 232 3.33 3.29 -17.72
N ARG A 233 3.01 1.98 -17.65
CA ARG A 233 3.75 0.94 -18.36
C ARG A 233 3.10 0.48 -19.67
N ASP A 234 1.78 0.43 -19.73
CA ASP A 234 1.07 -0.13 -20.86
C ASP A 234 0.55 0.93 -21.86
N ARG A 235 0.91 2.21 -21.67
CA ARG A 235 0.44 3.32 -22.51
C ARG A 235 0.67 3.09 -24.01
N SER A 236 1.78 2.47 -24.40
CA SER A 236 2.08 2.16 -25.79
C SER A 236 1.31 0.96 -26.35
N ARG A 237 0.64 0.19 -25.48
CA ARG A 237 -0.08 -1.04 -25.81
C ARG A 237 -1.55 -0.89 -25.44
N ILE A 238 -2.30 -0.15 -26.26
CA ILE A 238 -3.67 0.26 -25.94
C ILE A 238 -4.59 -0.90 -25.55
N TRP A 239 -4.51 -2.04 -26.20
CA TRP A 239 -5.35 -3.21 -25.88
C TRP A 239 -5.02 -3.81 -24.50
N THR A 240 -3.74 -3.86 -24.15
CA THR A 240 -3.30 -4.32 -22.82
C THR A 240 -3.73 -3.33 -21.74
N LEU A 241 -3.58 -2.03 -22.02
CA LEU A 241 -4.05 -0.95 -21.12
C LEU A 241 -5.56 -1.08 -20.87
N VAL A 242 -6.35 -1.17 -21.95
CA VAL A 242 -7.82 -1.27 -21.84
C VAL A 242 -8.24 -2.53 -21.10
N ALA A 243 -7.67 -3.69 -21.43
CA ALA A 243 -8.02 -4.96 -20.79
C ALA A 243 -7.72 -4.96 -19.28
N LYS A 244 -6.53 -4.49 -18.89
CA LYS A 244 -6.15 -4.42 -17.45
C LYS A 244 -6.97 -3.37 -16.72
N THR A 245 -7.23 -2.20 -17.33
CA THR A 245 -8.07 -1.16 -16.74
C THR A 245 -9.51 -1.64 -16.56
N ALA A 246 -10.06 -2.35 -17.53
CA ALA A 246 -11.38 -2.97 -17.41
C ALA A 246 -11.44 -4.00 -16.27
N ALA A 247 -10.41 -4.85 -16.15
CA ALA A 247 -10.31 -5.82 -15.05
C ALA A 247 -10.27 -5.12 -13.68
N ILE A 248 -9.47 -4.06 -13.54
CA ILE A 248 -9.38 -3.23 -12.32
C ILE A 248 -10.73 -2.56 -12.04
N ALA A 249 -11.38 -1.99 -13.05
CA ALA A 249 -12.68 -1.35 -12.92
C ALA A 249 -13.77 -2.33 -12.43
N ILE A 250 -13.77 -3.58 -12.94
CA ILE A 250 -14.68 -4.63 -12.47
C ILE A 250 -14.46 -4.91 -10.98
N VAL A 251 -13.20 -5.06 -10.53
CA VAL A 251 -12.90 -5.27 -9.10
C VAL A 251 -13.38 -4.08 -8.27
N LEU A 252 -13.14 -2.83 -8.69
CA LEU A 252 -13.59 -1.62 -7.99
C LEU A 252 -15.11 -1.57 -7.85
N VAL A 253 -15.82 -1.92 -8.93
CA VAL A 253 -17.29 -1.95 -9.01
C VAL A 253 -17.85 -3.03 -8.08
N LEU A 254 -17.30 -4.25 -8.13
CA LEU A 254 -17.73 -5.36 -7.27
C LEU A 254 -17.46 -5.07 -5.78
N ALA A 255 -16.32 -4.43 -5.48
CA ALA A 255 -15.96 -4.03 -4.12
C ALA A 255 -16.73 -2.80 -3.63
N ASP A 256 -17.46 -2.07 -4.50
CA ASP A 256 -18.04 -0.76 -4.19
C ASP A 256 -17.04 0.15 -3.46
N ALA A 257 -15.79 0.13 -3.92
CA ALA A 257 -14.69 0.86 -3.31
C ALA A 257 -14.67 2.31 -3.79
N ARG A 258 -15.63 3.13 -3.32
CA ARG A 258 -15.83 4.53 -3.74
C ARG A 258 -14.57 5.36 -3.69
N PHE A 259 -13.82 5.28 -2.58
CA PHE A 259 -12.54 5.97 -2.46
C PHE A 259 -11.54 5.53 -3.53
N GLY A 260 -11.45 4.22 -3.81
CA GLY A 260 -10.64 3.68 -4.90
C GLY A 260 -11.05 4.20 -6.27
N CYS A 261 -12.36 4.35 -6.53
CA CYS A 261 -12.87 4.93 -7.78
C CYS A 261 -12.44 6.40 -7.92
N TYR A 262 -12.67 7.23 -6.89
CA TYR A 262 -12.26 8.64 -6.92
C TYR A 262 -10.75 8.80 -7.08
N LEU A 263 -9.96 8.03 -6.35
CA LEU A 263 -8.50 8.06 -6.48
C LEU A 263 -8.02 7.57 -7.84
N SER A 264 -8.69 6.59 -8.47
CA SER A 264 -8.35 6.13 -9.81
C SER A 264 -8.57 7.23 -10.85
N ILE A 265 -9.69 7.96 -10.77
CA ILE A 265 -9.94 9.12 -11.63
C ILE A 265 -8.88 10.21 -11.37
N PHE A 266 -8.60 10.48 -10.10
CA PHE A 266 -7.59 11.47 -9.72
C PHE A 266 -6.18 11.08 -10.15
N THR A 267 -5.86 9.79 -10.16
CA THR A 267 -4.60 9.24 -10.67
C THR A 267 -4.35 9.64 -12.13
N LEU A 268 -5.40 9.65 -12.96
CA LEU A 268 -5.28 10.11 -14.35
C LEU A 268 -4.90 11.59 -14.43
N ILE A 269 -5.52 12.42 -13.57
CA ILE A 269 -5.21 13.86 -13.49
C ILE A 269 -3.76 14.05 -13.01
N ILE A 270 -3.36 13.34 -11.96
CA ILE A 270 -1.98 13.40 -11.45
C ILE A 270 -0.99 12.97 -12.52
N TYR A 271 -1.28 11.91 -13.26
CA TYR A 271 -0.40 11.42 -14.32
C TYR A 271 -0.11 12.50 -15.38
N LEU A 272 -1.12 13.29 -15.75
CA LEU A 272 -0.97 14.40 -16.71
C LEU A 272 -0.26 15.60 -16.09
N ALA A 273 -0.55 15.91 -14.82
CA ALA A 273 0.01 17.07 -14.13
C ALA A 273 1.43 16.85 -13.59
N ALA A 274 1.87 15.60 -13.36
CA ALA A 274 3.12 15.25 -12.70
C ALA A 274 4.38 15.96 -13.28
N PRO A 275 4.54 16.16 -14.61
CA PRO A 275 5.70 16.86 -15.14
C PRO A 275 5.80 18.32 -14.70
N HIS A 276 4.68 18.93 -14.27
CA HIS A 276 4.60 20.33 -13.84
C HIS A 276 4.68 20.49 -12.31
N ILE A 277 4.60 19.38 -11.57
CA ILE A 277 4.61 19.40 -10.11
C ILE A 277 6.06 19.39 -9.62
N ARG A 278 6.40 20.36 -8.76
CA ARG A 278 7.73 20.47 -8.15
C ARG A 278 7.78 19.70 -6.82
N PRO A 279 8.96 19.20 -6.40
CA PRO A 279 9.12 18.53 -5.10
C PRO A 279 8.63 19.36 -3.92
N THR A 280 8.84 20.69 -3.94
CA THR A 280 8.37 21.61 -2.89
C THR A 280 6.84 21.59 -2.76
N MET A 281 6.11 21.49 -3.88
CA MET A 281 4.64 21.40 -3.84
C MET A 281 4.19 20.10 -3.21
N LEU A 282 4.84 18.97 -3.53
CA LEU A 282 4.58 17.68 -2.91
C LEU A 282 4.91 17.71 -1.42
N PHE A 283 6.03 18.36 -1.05
CA PHE A 283 6.40 18.48 0.37
C PHE A 283 5.36 19.22 1.19
N LEU A 284 4.79 20.30 0.67
CA LEU A 284 3.79 21.10 1.37
C LEU A 284 2.40 20.45 1.41
N ALA A 285 2.08 19.55 0.48
CA ALA A 285 0.73 19.00 0.31
C ALA A 285 0.11 18.41 1.59
N PRO A 286 0.77 17.52 2.38
CA PRO A 286 0.16 16.97 3.60
C PRO A 286 -0.10 18.02 4.67
N PHE A 287 0.77 19.04 4.80
CA PHE A 287 0.61 20.10 5.81
C PHE A 287 -0.54 21.03 5.47
N LEU A 288 -0.70 21.37 4.18
CA LEU A 288 -1.86 22.14 3.72
C LEU A 288 -3.17 21.37 3.92
N LEU A 289 -3.16 20.06 3.67
CA LEU A 289 -4.34 19.25 3.90
C LEU A 289 -4.65 19.09 5.39
N LEU A 290 -3.63 18.88 6.25
CA LEU A 290 -3.81 18.88 7.70
C LEU A 290 -4.46 20.18 8.20
N LEU A 291 -3.94 21.33 7.74
CA LEU A 291 -4.51 22.63 8.07
C LEU A 291 -5.97 22.74 7.59
N ALA A 292 -6.27 22.28 6.39
CA ALA A 292 -7.61 22.28 5.85
C ALA A 292 -8.58 21.38 6.63
N LEU A 293 -8.13 20.19 7.06
CA LEU A 293 -8.93 19.27 7.89
C LEU A 293 -9.27 19.90 9.25
N VAL A 294 -8.28 20.48 9.92
CA VAL A 294 -8.48 21.16 11.21
C VAL A 294 -9.41 22.38 11.06
N ALA A 295 -9.22 23.19 10.00
CA ALA A 295 -10.08 24.33 9.73
C ALA A 295 -11.53 23.90 9.40
N TYR A 296 -11.69 22.82 8.61
CA TYR A 296 -13.00 22.27 8.28
C TYR A 296 -13.74 21.76 9.53
N ALA A 297 -13.08 21.00 10.39
CA ALA A 297 -13.65 20.52 11.63
C ALA A 297 -13.97 21.68 12.60
N GLY A 298 -13.08 22.67 12.73
CA GLY A 298 -13.32 23.85 13.55
C GLY A 298 -14.50 24.70 13.07
N ALA A 299 -14.78 24.73 11.76
CA ALA A 299 -15.94 25.42 11.22
C ALA A 299 -17.26 24.64 11.39
N ASN A 300 -17.21 23.32 11.60
CA ASN A 300 -18.37 22.42 11.64
C ASN A 300 -18.49 21.69 13.01
N VAL A 301 -18.12 22.35 14.10
CA VAL A 301 -18.07 21.75 15.47
C VAL A 301 -19.41 21.14 15.93
N ASN A 302 -20.53 21.63 15.43
CA ASN A 302 -21.86 21.16 15.82
C ASN A 302 -22.39 20.03 14.90
N GLU A 303 -21.68 19.66 13.85
CA GLU A 303 -22.09 18.58 12.97
C GLU A 303 -21.68 17.22 13.52
N THR A 304 -22.58 16.26 13.41
CA THR A 304 -22.26 14.85 13.70
C THR A 304 -21.69 14.21 12.45
N TRP A 305 -20.66 13.40 12.62
CA TRP A 305 -20.08 12.67 11.50
C TRP A 305 -21.09 11.67 10.93
N ASP A 306 -21.02 11.47 9.64
CA ASP A 306 -21.72 10.43 8.90
C ASP A 306 -20.74 9.61 8.03
N ASN A 307 -21.22 8.55 7.38
CA ASN A 307 -20.35 7.72 6.55
C ASN A 307 -20.22 8.26 5.10
N THR A 308 -20.38 9.58 4.90
CA THR A 308 -20.04 10.28 3.67
C THR A 308 -18.57 10.67 3.65
N ILE A 309 -18.07 11.18 2.52
CA ILE A 309 -16.71 11.74 2.43
C ILE A 309 -16.57 12.93 3.39
N GLY A 310 -17.57 13.84 3.40
CA GLY A 310 -17.59 15.00 4.29
C GLY A 310 -17.52 14.61 5.77
N GLY A 311 -18.36 13.65 6.18
CA GLY A 311 -18.36 13.14 7.54
C GLY A 311 -17.03 12.46 7.94
N ARG A 312 -16.37 11.76 7.04
CA ARG A 312 -15.03 11.19 7.31
C ARG A 312 -13.94 12.24 7.42
N LEU A 313 -13.98 13.29 6.61
CA LEU A 313 -13.08 14.44 6.73
C LEU A 313 -13.32 15.18 8.07
N LEU A 314 -14.58 15.34 8.46
CA LEU A 314 -14.96 15.92 9.75
C LEU A 314 -14.43 15.08 10.92
N LEU A 315 -14.61 13.76 10.86
CA LEU A 315 -14.07 12.84 11.87
C LEU A 315 -12.55 12.97 12.00
N SER A 316 -11.83 12.91 10.87
CA SER A 316 -10.38 13.08 10.88
C SER A 316 -9.93 14.44 11.41
N GLY A 317 -10.64 15.50 11.07
CA GLY A 317 -10.35 16.83 11.58
C GLY A 317 -10.61 16.95 13.10
N ASN A 318 -11.68 16.35 13.61
CA ASN A 318 -12.01 16.30 15.04
C ASN A 318 -10.98 15.47 15.82
N ASP A 319 -10.54 14.32 15.27
CA ASP A 319 -9.46 13.53 15.86
C ASP A 319 -8.16 14.35 16.00
N LEU A 320 -7.83 15.15 14.98
CA LEU A 320 -6.66 16.04 15.01
C LEU A 320 -6.80 17.17 16.01
N LEU A 321 -7.99 17.78 16.14
CA LEU A 321 -8.28 18.81 17.14
C LEU A 321 -8.23 18.30 18.59
N ALA A 322 -8.53 17.02 18.78
CA ALA A 322 -8.50 16.37 20.09
C ALA A 322 -7.08 16.03 20.59
N LEU A 323 -6.05 16.12 19.73
CA LEU A 323 -4.67 15.80 20.08
C LEU A 323 -4.05 16.92 20.92
N ASP A 324 -3.44 16.55 22.05
CA ASP A 324 -2.61 17.46 22.81
C ASP A 324 -1.21 17.68 22.16
N PRO A 325 -0.48 18.74 22.49
CA PRO A 325 0.83 19.01 21.89
C PRO A 325 1.86 17.88 22.06
N LEU A 326 1.82 17.13 23.19
CA LEU A 326 2.73 16.01 23.40
C LEU A 326 2.38 14.82 22.52
N GLN A 327 1.08 14.60 22.24
CA GLN A 327 0.62 13.59 21.28
C GLN A 327 1.02 13.96 19.86
N VAL A 328 0.89 15.23 19.47
CA VAL A 328 1.34 15.73 18.16
C VAL A 328 2.86 15.57 17.99
N LEU A 329 3.64 15.80 19.04
CA LEU A 329 5.08 15.54 19.03
C LEU A 329 5.44 14.06 19.13
N GLY A 330 4.44 13.20 19.35
CA GLY A 330 4.64 11.77 19.48
C GLY A 330 5.25 11.34 20.82
N LEU A 331 5.24 12.20 21.83
CA LEU A 331 5.82 11.97 23.16
C LEU A 331 4.82 11.38 24.18
N ARG A 332 3.54 11.32 23.81
CA ARG A 332 2.47 10.70 24.58
C ARG A 332 1.58 9.87 23.67
N ASN A 333 1.16 8.68 24.13
CA ASN A 333 0.13 7.91 23.46
C ASN A 333 -1.25 8.59 23.63
N SER A 334 -2.13 8.36 22.66
CA SER A 334 -3.52 8.75 22.74
C SER A 334 -4.37 7.51 23.03
N GLU A 335 -5.23 7.57 24.05
CA GLU A 335 -6.19 6.51 24.33
C GLU A 335 -7.12 6.24 23.15
N ILE A 336 -7.45 7.29 22.40
CA ILE A 336 -8.26 7.22 21.18
C ILE A 336 -7.62 6.26 20.16
N PHE A 337 -6.31 6.36 19.93
CA PHE A 337 -5.58 5.50 18.98
C PHE A 337 -5.03 4.20 19.60
N ALA A 338 -4.97 4.12 20.95
CA ALA A 338 -4.56 2.93 21.67
C ALA A 338 -5.69 1.91 21.84
N SER A 339 -6.91 2.39 22.05
CA SER A 339 -8.09 1.55 22.35
C SER A 339 -8.63 0.78 21.14
N GLY A 340 -8.11 1.03 19.93
CA GLY A 340 -8.66 0.41 18.71
C GLY A 340 -10.14 0.78 18.47
N TYR A 341 -10.58 1.90 19.04
CA TYR A 341 -11.95 2.40 18.83
C TYR A 341 -12.19 2.56 17.33
N ALA A 342 -13.22 1.96 16.83
CA ALA A 342 -13.60 1.96 15.42
C ALA A 342 -14.05 3.34 14.89
N GLY A 343 -13.91 4.37 15.70
CA GLY A 343 -14.17 5.77 15.34
C GLY A 343 -12.92 6.55 14.90
N THR A 344 -11.73 5.95 14.93
CA THR A 344 -10.48 6.65 14.60
C THR A 344 -9.91 6.10 13.30
N ASP A 345 -10.53 6.45 12.19
CA ASP A 345 -9.99 6.11 10.86
C ASP A 345 -8.93 7.12 10.38
N SER A 346 -8.59 8.14 11.19
CA SER A 346 -7.62 9.17 10.81
C SER A 346 -6.20 8.61 10.72
N GLY A 347 -5.72 8.43 9.49
CA GLY A 347 -4.33 8.07 9.24
C GLY A 347 -3.35 9.16 9.65
N TYR A 348 -3.71 10.44 9.54
CA TYR A 348 -2.89 11.55 10.02
C TYR A 348 -2.76 11.54 11.54
N GLY A 349 -3.86 11.33 12.27
CA GLY A 349 -3.82 11.17 13.71
C GLY A 349 -2.93 9.99 14.12
N TYR A 350 -3.05 8.85 13.44
CA TYR A 350 -2.17 7.70 13.64
C TYR A 350 -0.68 8.07 13.44
N VAL A 351 -0.34 8.73 12.34
CA VAL A 351 1.05 9.13 12.04
C VAL A 351 1.58 10.10 13.09
N LEU A 352 0.83 11.13 13.47
CA LEU A 352 1.26 12.10 14.48
C LEU A 352 1.46 11.47 15.85
N VAL A 353 0.51 10.66 16.30
CA VAL A 353 0.63 10.00 17.61
C VAL A 353 1.74 8.96 17.60
N LYS A 354 1.95 8.24 16.51
CA LYS A 354 2.91 7.13 16.47
C LYS A 354 4.32 7.58 16.09
N LEU A 355 4.48 8.45 15.11
CA LEU A 355 5.76 8.96 14.61
C LEU A 355 6.13 10.33 15.20
N GLY A 356 5.16 11.08 15.65
CA GLY A 356 5.32 12.49 15.98
C GLY A 356 5.48 13.37 14.73
N LEU A 357 5.31 14.66 14.90
CA LEU A 357 5.46 15.66 13.85
C LEU A 357 6.87 15.62 13.22
N VAL A 358 7.90 15.47 14.06
CA VAL A 358 9.29 15.40 13.59
C VAL A 358 9.53 14.19 12.71
N GLY A 359 9.07 13.01 13.13
CA GLY A 359 9.17 11.78 12.34
C GLY A 359 8.36 11.84 11.05
N MET A 360 7.16 12.44 11.09
CA MET A 360 6.34 12.67 9.91
C MET A 360 7.06 13.59 8.89
N VAL A 361 7.57 14.74 9.34
CA VAL A 361 8.30 15.70 8.48
C VAL A 361 9.54 15.05 7.89
N ALA A 362 10.35 14.35 8.71
CA ALA A 362 11.59 13.72 8.28
C ALA A 362 11.35 12.60 7.27
N SER A 363 10.41 11.69 7.54
CA SER A 363 10.08 10.60 6.61
C SER A 363 9.47 11.10 5.31
N TRP A 364 8.61 12.13 5.38
CA TRP A 364 8.03 12.76 4.21
C TRP A 364 9.06 13.51 3.37
N ALA A 365 9.98 14.26 4.00
CA ALA A 365 11.08 14.92 3.31
C ALA A 365 11.99 13.90 2.63
N LEU A 366 12.37 12.82 3.33
CA LEU A 366 13.18 11.73 2.77
C LEU A 366 12.51 11.13 1.52
N PHE A 367 11.20 10.90 1.57
CA PHE A 367 10.45 10.37 0.43
C PHE A 367 10.40 11.34 -0.75
N VAL A 368 10.02 12.61 -0.52
CA VAL A 368 9.79 13.60 -1.59
C VAL A 368 11.09 14.06 -2.24
N TYR A 369 12.17 14.20 -1.47
CA TYR A 369 13.48 14.65 -1.98
C TYR A 369 14.42 13.50 -2.34
N SER A 370 13.95 12.24 -2.24
CA SER A 370 14.70 11.10 -2.78
C SER A 370 14.95 11.29 -4.28
N PRO A 371 16.17 11.09 -4.77
CA PRO A 371 16.49 11.30 -6.18
C PRO A 371 15.71 10.33 -7.07
N VAL A 372 15.07 10.87 -8.09
CA VAL A 372 14.34 10.11 -9.11
C VAL A 372 15.03 10.30 -10.45
N LEU A 373 15.48 9.20 -11.06
CA LEU A 373 16.35 9.21 -12.22
C LEU A 373 15.63 9.33 -13.57
N ASN A 374 14.30 9.10 -13.59
CA ASN A 374 13.55 9.06 -14.84
C ASN A 374 12.15 9.65 -14.69
N GLU A 375 11.55 10.07 -15.81
CA GLU A 375 10.23 10.72 -15.84
C GLU A 375 9.10 9.79 -15.31
N ASN A 376 9.13 8.51 -15.64
CA ASN A 376 8.12 7.57 -15.15
C ASN A 376 8.24 7.35 -13.64
N GLY A 377 9.46 7.32 -13.11
CA GLY A 377 9.71 7.32 -11.67
C GLY A 377 9.12 8.56 -11.00
N TRP A 378 9.34 9.76 -11.57
CA TRP A 378 8.78 11.00 -11.04
C TRP A 378 7.24 11.01 -11.07
N ARG A 379 6.63 10.56 -12.17
CA ARG A 379 5.16 10.42 -12.26
C ARG A 379 4.63 9.47 -11.19
N PHE A 380 5.32 8.36 -10.94
CA PHE A 380 4.92 7.40 -9.92
C PHE A 380 5.15 7.92 -8.50
N THR A 381 6.26 8.61 -8.24
CA THR A 381 6.52 9.31 -6.96
C THR A 381 5.44 10.34 -6.67
N THR A 382 5.06 11.13 -7.67
CA THR A 382 3.97 12.11 -7.55
C THR A 382 2.63 11.43 -7.26
N PHE A 383 2.33 10.34 -7.95
CA PHE A 383 1.14 9.52 -7.66
C PHE A 383 1.16 9.03 -6.21
N ILE A 384 2.26 8.41 -5.76
CA ILE A 384 2.39 7.90 -4.38
C ILE A 384 2.19 9.04 -3.37
N ALA A 385 2.78 10.20 -3.62
CA ALA A 385 2.63 11.37 -2.73
C ALA A 385 1.15 11.73 -2.53
N PHE A 386 0.41 11.91 -3.60
CA PHE A 386 -1.01 12.23 -3.52
C PHE A 386 -1.84 11.07 -2.97
N TYR A 387 -1.52 9.83 -3.34
CA TYR A 387 -2.15 8.64 -2.78
C TYR A 387 -2.02 8.60 -1.26
N ILE A 388 -0.82 8.83 -0.72
CA ILE A 388 -0.56 8.89 0.72
C ILE A 388 -1.35 10.05 1.36
N VAL A 389 -1.24 11.24 0.79
CA VAL A 389 -1.89 12.45 1.32
C VAL A 389 -3.40 12.25 1.45
N PHE A 390 -4.07 11.71 0.42
CA PHE A 390 -5.51 11.46 0.48
C PHE A 390 -5.88 10.23 1.31
N LEU A 391 -5.10 9.16 1.26
CA LEU A 391 -5.39 7.96 2.03
C LEU A 391 -5.35 8.23 3.54
N LEU A 392 -4.38 9.01 4.00
CA LEU A 392 -4.25 9.35 5.42
C LEU A 392 -5.39 10.20 5.96
N THR A 393 -6.23 10.81 5.10
CA THR A 393 -7.45 11.49 5.58
C THR A 393 -8.51 10.52 6.09
N ILE A 394 -8.49 9.27 5.64
CA ILE A 394 -9.57 8.31 5.91
C ILE A 394 -9.09 6.97 6.47
N SER A 395 -7.79 6.68 6.45
CA SER A 395 -7.29 5.38 6.89
C SER A 395 -5.78 5.36 7.11
N ALA A 396 -5.34 4.57 8.09
CA ALA A 396 -3.95 4.18 8.28
C ALA A 396 -3.55 2.94 7.45
N SER A 397 -4.35 2.50 6.48
CA SER A 397 -4.11 1.30 5.67
C SER A 397 -2.86 1.37 4.78
N LEU A 398 -2.24 2.56 4.66
CA LEU A 398 -0.93 2.76 4.05
C LEU A 398 0.15 1.82 4.61
N PHE A 399 0.06 1.48 5.89
CA PHE A 399 1.02 0.64 6.60
C PHE A 399 0.68 -0.85 6.54
N SER A 400 -0.43 -1.23 5.89
CA SER A 400 -0.78 -2.63 5.71
C SER A 400 0.14 -3.30 4.69
N ILE A 401 0.86 -4.35 5.11
CA ILE A 401 1.83 -5.05 4.26
C ILE A 401 1.22 -5.55 2.94
N LYS A 402 -0.07 -5.93 2.94
CA LYS A 402 -0.77 -6.48 1.76
C LYS A 402 -0.87 -5.50 0.56
N THR A 403 -0.82 -4.19 0.81
CA THR A 403 -0.82 -3.16 -0.25
C THR A 403 0.48 -2.40 -0.29
N ALA A 404 1.09 -2.12 0.87
CA ALA A 404 2.34 -1.38 0.98
C ALA A 404 3.51 -2.12 0.34
N ALA A 405 3.62 -3.45 0.50
CA ALA A 405 4.71 -4.22 -0.08
C ALA A 405 4.75 -4.06 -1.62
N LEU A 406 3.59 -4.17 -2.29
CA LEU A 406 3.51 -3.96 -3.73
C LEU A 406 3.86 -2.52 -4.11
N LEU A 407 3.25 -1.53 -3.45
CA LEU A 407 3.45 -0.10 -3.74
C LEU A 407 4.93 0.28 -3.71
N TRP A 408 5.61 -0.08 -2.62
CA TRP A 408 7.00 0.30 -2.41
C TRP A 408 7.98 -0.52 -3.25
N PHE A 409 7.67 -1.79 -3.52
CA PHE A 409 8.43 -2.60 -4.49
C PHE A 409 8.39 -1.99 -5.89
N LEU A 410 7.21 -1.59 -6.36
CA LEU A 410 7.04 -0.94 -7.66
C LEU A 410 7.78 0.40 -7.72
N HIS A 411 7.71 1.21 -6.66
CA HIS A 411 8.43 2.46 -6.55
C HIS A 411 9.95 2.27 -6.63
N GLY A 412 10.49 1.33 -5.84
CA GLY A 412 11.92 1.01 -5.89
C GLY A 412 12.37 0.52 -7.27
N THR A 413 11.56 -0.33 -7.92
CA THR A 413 11.85 -0.85 -9.26
C THR A 413 11.92 0.27 -10.32
N LEU A 414 11.04 1.27 -10.25
CA LEU A 414 11.07 2.41 -11.18
C LEU A 414 12.26 3.33 -10.92
N ASN A 415 12.63 3.54 -9.67
CA ASN A 415 13.76 4.41 -9.33
C ASN A 415 15.12 3.80 -9.71
N ALA A 416 15.24 2.46 -9.70
CA ALA A 416 16.46 1.77 -10.15
C ALA A 416 16.57 1.60 -11.67
N ALA A 417 15.46 1.77 -12.40
CA ALA A 417 15.47 1.65 -13.85
C ALA A 417 16.29 2.80 -14.47
N GLN A 418 17.46 2.49 -14.99
CA GLN A 418 18.29 3.46 -15.69
C GLN A 418 17.51 4.10 -16.87
N PRO A 419 17.71 5.40 -17.14
CA PRO A 419 17.18 5.99 -18.35
C PRO A 419 17.72 5.18 -19.54
N VAL A 420 16.84 4.79 -20.47
CA VAL A 420 17.27 4.21 -21.75
C VAL A 420 18.06 5.28 -22.49
N ILE A 421 19.37 5.23 -22.37
CA ILE A 421 20.26 6.03 -23.23
C ILE A 421 19.98 5.49 -24.64
N ARG A 422 19.25 6.28 -25.44
CA ARG A 422 19.14 6.00 -26.87
C ARG A 422 20.54 6.23 -27.44
N THR A 423 21.23 5.13 -27.71
CA THR A 423 22.55 5.09 -28.39
C THR A 423 22.50 5.60 -29.84
N SER A 424 21.39 6.19 -30.29
CA SER A 424 21.26 6.78 -31.62
C SER A 424 22.12 8.04 -31.85
N SER A 425 22.70 8.63 -30.80
CA SER A 425 23.55 9.83 -30.99
C SER A 425 25.04 9.51 -31.12
N LEU A 426 25.48 8.29 -30.91
CA LEU A 426 26.89 7.93 -31.07
C LEU A 426 27.19 7.38 -32.48
N LEU A 427 26.22 6.80 -33.16
CA LEU A 427 26.37 6.35 -34.54
C LEU A 427 26.30 7.51 -35.54
N ASP A 428 25.51 8.55 -35.25
CA ASP A 428 25.42 9.76 -36.12
C ASP A 428 26.68 10.62 -36.06
N VAL A 429 27.54 10.46 -35.05
CA VAL A 429 28.82 11.21 -34.93
C VAL A 429 29.96 10.49 -35.66
N GLU A 430 29.93 9.15 -35.73
CA GLU A 430 30.94 8.40 -36.51
C GLU A 430 30.69 8.51 -38.00
N GLU A 431 29.44 8.52 -38.47
CA GLU A 431 29.10 8.67 -39.88
C GLU A 431 29.44 10.07 -40.44
N SER A 432 29.37 11.12 -39.60
CA SER A 432 29.76 12.48 -39.98
C SER A 432 31.28 12.72 -39.97
N ALA A 433 32.08 11.82 -39.39
CA ALA A 433 33.55 11.92 -39.37
C ALA A 433 34.19 11.19 -40.54
N GLU A 434 33.53 10.20 -41.16
CA GLU A 434 34.01 9.51 -42.36
C GLU A 434 33.79 10.30 -43.66
N ASP A 435 32.81 11.20 -43.71
CA ASP A 435 32.58 12.08 -44.88
C ASP A 435 33.50 13.33 -44.92
N ALA A 436 34.41 13.49 -43.96
CA ALA A 436 35.31 14.66 -43.84
C ALA A 436 36.75 14.33 -44.22
N TYR A 437 37.07 13.16 -44.80
CA TYR A 437 38.36 12.77 -45.39
C TYR A 437 38.16 12.31 -46.87
#